data_578182ff2e542b323c1e8dec604c3d62
#
_entry.id   578182ff2e542b323c1e8dec604c3d62
#
_cell.length_a   1.000
_cell.length_b   1.000
_cell.length_c   1.000
_cell.angle_alpha   90.00
_cell.angle_beta   90.00
_cell.angle_gamma   90.00
#
_symmetry.space_group_name_H-M   'P 1'
#
loop_
_entity.id
_entity.type
_entity.pdbx_description
1 polymer ?
#
loop_
_entity_poly.entity_id
_entity_poly.type
_entity_poly.pdbx_seq_one_letter_code
_entity_poly.pdbx_strand_id
1 'polypeptide(L)'
;MEVVGVAVGPVEIVTIGFEQGRFDGSILEELTKVVDSGTITLIDGVVVRKSGEHEYDLAELTEIPELHAIAARVTSVLTDEDVDTVAEDLPVGSAAAVLVFEHTWVLPLRDAIVNAGGVLLDSVRIPGLVVDEVLEAIAADEEE
;
A
#
# COMPACT_ATOMS: atom_id res chain seq x y z
N MET A 1 14.84 19.61 -20.42
CA MET A 1 13.49 19.09 -20.56
C MET A 1 12.77 19.15 -19.23
N GLU A 2 11.66 19.75 -19.25
CA GLU A 2 10.89 19.82 -18.07
C GLU A 2 9.94 18.68 -17.92
N VAL A 3 10.07 17.94 -16.87
CA VAL A 3 9.02 17.04 -16.47
C VAL A 3 8.09 17.85 -15.59
N VAL A 4 7.20 18.53 -16.25
CA VAL A 4 6.32 19.43 -15.56
C VAL A 4 5.44 18.70 -14.59
N GLY A 5 5.59 19.02 -13.35
CA GLY A 5 4.60 18.75 -12.33
C GLY A 5 4.44 17.32 -11.89
N VAL A 6 5.30 16.43 -12.31
CA VAL A 6 5.12 15.07 -11.86
C VAL A 6 6.32 14.55 -11.13
N ALA A 7 6.51 15.12 -9.96
CA ALA A 7 7.34 14.46 -8.99
C ALA A 7 6.46 13.42 -8.31
N VAL A 8 6.54 12.19 -8.77
CA VAL A 8 5.85 11.08 -8.13
C VAL A 8 6.89 10.25 -7.42
N GLY A 9 6.67 9.99 -6.15
CA GLY A 9 7.51 9.08 -5.39
C GLY A 9 7.23 7.63 -5.76
N PRO A 10 7.93 6.68 -5.15
CA PRO A 10 7.66 5.26 -5.39
C PRO A 10 6.21 4.92 -5.07
N VAL A 11 5.57 4.15 -5.95
CA VAL A 11 4.21 3.68 -5.76
C VAL A 11 4.25 2.23 -5.37
N GLU A 12 3.42 1.89 -4.39
CA GLU A 12 3.36 0.54 -3.87
C GLU A 12 1.93 0.04 -3.89
N ILE A 13 1.76 -1.24 -4.22
CA ILE A 13 0.48 -1.94 -4.13
C ILE A 13 0.62 -2.96 -3.03
N VAL A 14 -0.23 -2.85 -2.02
CA VAL A 14 -0.23 -3.76 -0.87
C VAL A 14 -1.56 -4.49 -0.83
N THR A 15 -1.51 -5.81 -0.72
CA THR A 15 -2.70 -6.64 -0.56
C THR A 15 -2.65 -7.27 0.81
N ILE A 16 -3.65 -6.98 1.63
CA ILE A 16 -3.72 -7.44 3.01
C ILE A 16 -4.93 -8.35 3.17
N GLY A 17 -4.70 -9.59 3.61
CA GLY A 17 -5.77 -10.55 3.81
C GLY A 17 -6.25 -10.60 5.25
N PHE A 18 -7.56 -10.81 5.41
CA PHE A 18 -8.21 -10.96 6.72
C PHE A 18 -9.03 -12.25 6.69
N GLU A 19 -8.57 -13.28 7.40
CA GLU A 19 -9.26 -14.59 7.40
C GLU A 19 -10.68 -14.52 7.93
N GLN A 20 -10.88 -13.84 9.04
CA GLN A 20 -12.20 -13.65 9.64
C GLN A 20 -12.40 -12.20 10.00
N GLY A 21 -11.50 -11.39 9.54
CA GLY A 21 -11.47 -10.01 9.92
C GLY A 21 -12.21 -9.12 8.96
N ARG A 22 -12.11 -7.88 9.28
CA ARG A 22 -12.67 -6.80 8.50
C ARG A 22 -11.69 -5.67 8.51
N PHE A 23 -11.78 -4.92 7.49
CA PHE A 23 -11.08 -3.65 7.40
C PHE A 23 -11.81 -2.70 8.35
N ASP A 24 -11.38 -2.65 9.60
CA ASP A 24 -12.11 -1.97 10.66
C ASP A 24 -11.62 -0.54 10.94
N GLY A 25 -12.26 0.10 11.93
CA GLY A 25 -11.96 1.47 12.28
C GLY A 25 -10.53 1.72 12.76
N SER A 26 -9.89 0.72 13.36
CA SER A 26 -8.52 0.89 13.84
C SER A 26 -7.54 1.00 12.67
N ILE A 27 -7.78 0.24 11.59
CA ILE A 27 -6.97 0.32 10.37
C ILE A 27 -7.21 1.65 9.68
N LEU A 28 -8.46 2.07 9.57
CA LEU A 28 -8.82 3.35 8.96
C LEU A 28 -8.20 4.52 9.71
N GLU A 29 -8.18 4.45 11.02
CA GLU A 29 -7.59 5.51 11.86
C GLU A 29 -6.09 5.64 11.59
N GLU A 30 -5.36 4.53 11.56
CA GLU A 30 -3.93 4.55 11.31
C GLU A 30 -3.61 4.98 9.87
N LEU A 31 -4.41 4.53 8.91
CA LEU A 31 -4.25 4.94 7.52
C LEU A 31 -4.44 6.46 7.39
N THR A 32 -5.44 7.01 8.04
CA THR A 32 -5.70 8.45 8.04
C THR A 32 -4.51 9.22 8.60
N LYS A 33 -3.92 8.73 9.69
CA LYS A 33 -2.75 9.38 10.30
C LYS A 33 -1.58 9.47 9.34
N VAL A 34 -1.25 8.39 8.63
CA VAL A 34 -0.10 8.41 7.70
C VAL A 34 -0.38 9.26 6.47
N VAL A 35 -1.62 9.32 6.02
CA VAL A 35 -1.99 10.20 4.90
C VAL A 35 -1.95 11.66 5.33
N ASP A 36 -2.52 12.00 6.48
CA ASP A 36 -2.56 13.37 6.99
C ASP A 36 -1.15 13.91 7.28
N SER A 37 -0.24 13.05 7.72
CA SER A 37 1.13 13.45 8.00
C SER A 37 1.96 13.72 6.74
N GLY A 38 1.43 13.39 5.56
CA GLY A 38 2.17 13.55 4.30
C GLY A 38 3.17 12.43 4.03
N THR A 39 3.14 11.38 4.82
CA THR A 39 4.04 10.25 4.63
C THR A 39 3.70 9.48 3.37
N ILE A 40 2.41 9.25 3.14
CA ILE A 40 1.93 8.59 1.91
C ILE A 40 0.78 9.38 1.31
N THR A 41 0.55 9.13 0.03
CA THR A 41 -0.64 9.64 -0.67
C THR A 41 -1.39 8.44 -1.20
N LEU A 42 -2.65 8.31 -0.79
CA LEU A 42 -3.48 7.21 -1.24
C LEU A 42 -3.93 7.48 -2.68
N ILE A 43 -3.62 6.55 -3.57
CA ILE A 43 -3.94 6.67 -4.99
C ILE A 43 -5.22 5.92 -5.32
N ASP A 44 -5.34 4.70 -4.83
CA ASP A 44 -6.51 3.86 -5.10
C ASP A 44 -6.62 2.80 -4.02
N GLY A 45 -7.76 2.14 -3.95
CA GLY A 45 -7.92 1.05 -3.02
C GLY A 45 -9.29 0.45 -3.09
N VAL A 46 -9.36 -0.80 -2.70
CA VAL A 46 -10.57 -1.58 -2.75
C VAL A 46 -10.55 -2.64 -1.66
N VAL A 47 -11.72 -2.93 -1.11
CA VAL A 47 -11.90 -4.05 -0.17
C VAL A 47 -12.74 -5.10 -0.87
N VAL A 48 -12.22 -6.32 -0.90
CA VAL A 48 -12.88 -7.46 -1.53
C VAL A 48 -13.28 -8.44 -0.44
N ARG A 49 -14.53 -8.85 -0.43
CA ARG A 49 -15.02 -9.88 0.50
C ARG A 49 -15.54 -11.07 -0.29
N LYS A 50 -14.99 -12.23 -0.03
CA LYS A 50 -15.42 -13.47 -0.69
C LYS A 50 -16.63 -14.04 0.00
N SER A 51 -17.78 -13.98 -0.64
CA SER A 51 -19.05 -14.45 -0.08
C SER A 51 -19.41 -15.87 -0.51
N GLY A 52 -18.87 -16.35 -1.61
CA GLY A 52 -19.10 -17.68 -2.13
C GLY A 52 -17.94 -18.11 -3.01
N GLU A 53 -17.96 -19.35 -3.47
CA GLU A 53 -16.85 -19.89 -4.26
C GLU A 53 -16.55 -19.07 -5.52
N HIS A 54 -17.60 -18.53 -6.14
CA HIS A 54 -17.47 -17.70 -7.33
C HIS A 54 -18.13 -16.32 -7.13
N GLU A 55 -18.34 -15.93 -5.88
CA GLU A 55 -19.01 -14.67 -5.58
C GLU A 55 -18.18 -13.84 -4.61
N TYR A 56 -18.08 -12.56 -4.89
CA TYR A 56 -17.44 -11.61 -3.99
C TYR A 56 -18.13 -10.26 -4.04
N ASP A 57 -18.03 -9.53 -2.95
CA ASP A 57 -18.50 -8.15 -2.85
C ASP A 57 -17.30 -7.23 -2.89
N LEU A 58 -17.48 -6.07 -3.48
CA LEU A 58 -16.44 -5.09 -3.68
C LEU A 58 -16.86 -3.75 -3.09
N ALA A 59 -16.01 -3.16 -2.27
CA ALA A 59 -16.20 -1.81 -1.77
C ALA A 59 -14.98 -0.97 -2.15
N GLU A 60 -15.21 0.10 -2.89
CA GLU A 60 -14.15 1.04 -3.22
C GLU A 60 -13.93 1.99 -2.05
N LEU A 61 -12.70 2.51 -1.90
CA LEU A 61 -12.39 3.43 -0.81
C LEU A 61 -13.26 4.68 -0.82
N THR A 62 -13.66 5.13 -2.00
CA THR A 62 -14.55 6.29 -2.12
C THR A 62 -15.93 6.04 -1.52
N GLU A 63 -16.30 4.79 -1.33
CA GLU A 63 -17.59 4.41 -0.74
C GLU A 63 -17.52 4.30 0.79
N ILE A 64 -16.32 4.36 1.36
CA ILE A 64 -16.13 4.28 2.81
C ILE A 64 -16.12 5.68 3.39
N PRO A 65 -17.16 6.06 4.19
CA PRO A 65 -17.29 7.44 4.66
C PRO A 65 -16.08 7.95 5.43
N GLU A 66 -15.45 7.11 6.23
CA GLU A 66 -14.29 7.47 7.06
C GLU A 66 -13.08 7.85 6.21
N LEU A 67 -13.01 7.37 4.97
CA LEU A 67 -11.92 7.65 4.06
C LEU A 67 -12.24 8.73 3.04
N HIS A 68 -13.44 9.30 3.11
CA HIS A 68 -13.91 10.26 2.11
C HIS A 68 -12.95 11.44 1.93
N ALA A 69 -12.42 11.95 3.03
CA ALA A 69 -11.52 13.11 2.99
C ALA A 69 -10.18 12.78 2.33
N ILE A 70 -9.62 11.60 2.60
CA ILE A 70 -8.33 11.21 2.04
C ILE A 70 -8.45 10.58 0.66
N ALA A 71 -9.65 10.14 0.31
CA ALA A 71 -9.92 9.52 -0.99
C ALA A 71 -10.26 10.55 -2.08
N ALA A 72 -10.20 11.83 -1.77
CA ALA A 72 -10.57 12.90 -2.69
C ALA A 72 -9.72 12.94 -3.96
N ARG A 73 -8.54 12.34 -3.93
CA ARG A 73 -7.62 12.29 -5.07
C ARG A 73 -7.47 10.89 -5.66
N VAL A 74 -8.36 9.98 -5.29
CA VAL A 74 -8.28 8.61 -5.75
C VAL A 74 -8.45 8.55 -7.27
N THR A 75 -7.52 7.85 -7.90
CA THR A 75 -7.55 7.59 -9.34
C THR A 75 -7.73 6.10 -9.53
N SER A 76 -8.63 5.70 -10.41
CA SER A 76 -8.87 4.29 -10.67
C SER A 76 -7.68 3.66 -11.39
N VAL A 77 -6.77 3.09 -10.63
CA VAL A 77 -5.59 2.40 -11.13
C VAL A 77 -5.83 0.89 -11.17
N LEU A 78 -6.56 0.40 -10.18
CA LEU A 78 -6.89 -1.03 -10.10
C LEU A 78 -7.95 -1.39 -11.14
N THR A 79 -7.74 -2.48 -11.84
CA THR A 79 -8.66 -2.97 -12.86
C THR A 79 -9.55 -4.08 -12.29
N ASP A 80 -10.63 -4.39 -13.01
CA ASP A 80 -11.50 -5.50 -12.63
C ASP A 80 -10.72 -6.82 -12.63
N GLU A 81 -9.77 -6.97 -13.53
CA GLU A 81 -8.93 -8.15 -13.59
C GLU A 81 -8.05 -8.28 -12.34
N ASP A 82 -7.50 -7.17 -11.86
CA ASP A 82 -6.71 -7.16 -10.63
C ASP A 82 -7.54 -7.64 -9.45
N VAL A 83 -8.77 -7.17 -9.36
CA VAL A 83 -9.70 -7.54 -8.30
C VAL A 83 -10.09 -9.01 -8.39
N ASP A 84 -10.39 -9.48 -9.60
CA ASP A 84 -10.75 -10.89 -9.82
C ASP A 84 -9.61 -11.81 -9.38
N THR A 85 -8.37 -11.43 -9.69
CA THR A 85 -7.20 -12.22 -9.33
C THR A 85 -7.08 -12.36 -7.81
N VAL A 86 -7.30 -11.26 -7.08
CA VAL A 86 -7.28 -11.28 -5.61
C VAL A 86 -8.42 -12.15 -5.08
N ALA A 87 -9.62 -11.99 -5.63
CA ALA A 87 -10.79 -12.74 -5.17
C ALA A 87 -10.64 -14.24 -5.37
N GLU A 88 -10.02 -14.67 -6.46
CA GLU A 88 -9.81 -16.09 -6.75
C GLU A 88 -8.99 -16.79 -5.66
N ASP A 89 -8.01 -16.10 -5.11
CA ASP A 89 -7.11 -16.67 -4.11
C ASP A 89 -7.65 -16.62 -2.69
N LEU A 90 -8.75 -15.90 -2.48
CA LEU A 90 -9.32 -15.78 -1.14
C LEU A 90 -10.17 -16.98 -0.74
N PRO A 91 -10.02 -17.47 0.50
CA PRO A 91 -10.97 -18.44 1.05
C PRO A 91 -12.35 -17.80 1.22
N VAL A 92 -13.39 -18.60 1.07
CA VAL A 92 -14.76 -18.14 1.30
C VAL A 92 -14.91 -17.64 2.74
N GLY A 93 -15.52 -16.49 2.91
CA GLY A 93 -15.71 -15.87 4.22
C GLY A 93 -14.58 -14.95 4.63
N SER A 94 -13.52 -14.86 3.83
CA SER A 94 -12.42 -13.96 4.11
C SER A 94 -12.53 -12.67 3.29
N ALA A 95 -11.67 -11.71 3.60
CA ALA A 95 -11.63 -10.44 2.92
C ALA A 95 -10.18 -10.03 2.64
N ALA A 96 -10.00 -9.13 1.70
CA ALA A 96 -8.70 -8.53 1.43
C ALA A 96 -8.86 -7.06 1.11
N ALA A 97 -7.90 -6.26 1.53
CA ALA A 97 -7.82 -4.86 1.14
C ALA A 97 -6.63 -4.73 0.19
N VAL A 98 -6.86 -4.10 -0.95
CA VAL A 98 -5.80 -3.77 -1.90
C VAL A 98 -5.65 -2.26 -1.90
N LEU A 99 -4.47 -1.80 -1.51
CA LEU A 99 -4.19 -0.37 -1.39
C LEU A 99 -3.08 0.01 -2.36
N VAL A 100 -3.28 1.09 -3.08
CA VAL A 100 -2.24 1.66 -3.96
C VAL A 100 -1.89 3.03 -3.39
N PHE A 101 -0.63 3.23 -3.05
CA PHE A 101 -0.21 4.50 -2.49
C PHE A 101 1.20 4.89 -2.91
N GLU A 102 1.43 6.19 -2.89
CA GLU A 102 2.73 6.77 -3.19
C GLU A 102 3.45 7.06 -1.88
N HIS A 103 4.75 6.80 -1.86
CA HIS A 103 5.61 7.19 -0.74
C HIS A 103 5.99 8.66 -0.89
N THR A 104 5.08 9.53 -0.50
CA THR A 104 5.23 10.97 -0.69
C THR A 104 6.39 11.55 0.10
N TRP A 105 6.73 10.92 1.24
CA TRP A 105 7.84 11.37 2.10
C TRP A 105 9.19 11.37 1.37
N VAL A 106 9.31 10.60 0.29
CA VAL A 106 10.56 10.49 -0.47
C VAL A 106 10.84 11.76 -1.29
N LEU A 107 9.80 12.51 -1.65
CA LEU A 107 9.95 13.64 -2.58
C LEU A 107 10.95 14.70 -2.14
N PRO A 108 10.91 15.22 -0.92
CA PRO A 108 11.92 16.20 -0.50
C PRO A 108 13.32 15.63 -0.48
N LEU A 109 13.47 14.37 -0.09
CA LEU A 109 14.76 13.69 -0.09
C LEU A 109 15.29 13.55 -1.52
N ARG A 110 14.42 13.15 -2.46
CA ARG A 110 14.78 13.01 -3.86
C ARG A 110 15.24 14.36 -4.44
N ASP A 111 14.51 15.41 -4.12
CA ASP A 111 14.87 16.76 -4.60
C ASP A 111 16.23 17.17 -4.07
N ALA A 112 16.52 16.91 -2.81
CA ALA A 112 17.82 17.21 -2.21
C ALA A 112 18.94 16.40 -2.88
N ILE A 113 18.68 15.14 -3.19
CA ILE A 113 19.66 14.27 -3.86
C ILE A 113 19.95 14.79 -5.27
N VAL A 114 18.90 15.11 -6.03
CA VAL A 114 19.04 15.64 -7.39
C VAL A 114 19.79 16.96 -7.38
N ASN A 115 19.47 17.86 -6.46
CA ASN A 115 20.14 19.15 -6.34
C ASN A 115 21.61 19.01 -5.97
N ALA A 116 21.98 17.93 -5.31
CA ALA A 116 23.37 17.64 -4.96
C ALA A 116 24.12 16.87 -6.07
N GLY A 117 23.46 16.62 -7.21
CA GLY A 117 24.06 15.90 -8.32
C GLY A 117 23.96 14.40 -8.23
N GLY A 118 23.14 13.90 -7.29
CA GLY A 118 22.94 12.47 -7.13
C GLY A 118 21.93 11.90 -8.11
N VAL A 119 22.00 10.59 -8.32
CA VAL A 119 21.04 9.85 -9.10
C VAL A 119 20.72 8.53 -8.41
N LEU A 120 19.51 8.06 -8.57
CA LEU A 120 19.13 6.76 -8.03
C LEU A 120 19.73 5.65 -8.90
N LEU A 121 20.54 4.81 -8.29
CA LEU A 121 21.15 3.68 -8.99
C LEU A 121 20.34 2.41 -8.83
N ASP A 122 19.74 2.21 -7.66
CA ASP A 122 18.98 1.00 -7.39
C ASP A 122 18.03 1.20 -6.22
N SER A 123 16.93 0.46 -6.23
CA SER A 123 15.97 0.46 -5.13
C SER A 123 15.34 -0.93 -5.07
N VAL A 124 15.50 -1.58 -3.94
CA VAL A 124 14.94 -2.93 -3.74
C VAL A 124 14.13 -2.95 -2.45
N ARG A 125 12.93 -3.53 -2.53
CA ARG A 125 12.09 -3.69 -1.36
C ARG A 125 12.29 -5.09 -0.80
N ILE A 126 12.64 -5.15 0.47
CA ILE A 126 12.84 -6.43 1.17
C ILE A 126 11.73 -6.58 2.21
N PRO A 127 10.95 -7.67 2.17
CA PRO A 127 9.90 -7.89 3.17
C PRO A 127 10.48 -7.90 4.60
N GLY A 128 9.74 -7.31 5.54
CA GLY A 128 10.19 -7.22 6.93
C GLY A 128 10.54 -8.57 7.54
N LEU A 129 9.81 -9.62 7.20
CA LEU A 129 10.09 -10.96 7.68
C LEU A 129 11.50 -11.43 7.28
N VAL A 130 11.91 -11.14 6.04
CA VAL A 130 13.25 -11.50 5.56
C VAL A 130 14.33 -10.73 6.34
N VAL A 131 14.08 -9.45 6.60
CA VAL A 131 15.00 -8.63 7.40
C VAL A 131 15.14 -9.18 8.80
N ASP A 132 14.04 -9.58 9.43
CA ASP A 132 14.04 -10.17 10.75
C ASP A 132 14.90 -11.44 10.80
N GLU A 133 14.78 -12.30 9.81
CA GLU A 133 15.58 -13.52 9.71
C GLU A 133 17.08 -13.21 9.62
N VAL A 134 17.45 -12.21 8.84
CA VAL A 134 18.84 -11.80 8.70
C VAL A 134 19.37 -11.22 10.01
N LEU A 135 18.59 -10.39 10.69
CA LEU A 135 18.99 -9.81 11.97
C LEU A 135 19.16 -10.88 13.06
N GLU A 136 18.31 -11.88 13.09
CA GLU A 136 18.43 -13.00 14.01
C GLU A 136 19.71 -13.81 13.74
N ALA A 137 20.03 -14.03 12.47
CA ALA A 137 21.26 -14.74 12.09
C ALA A 137 22.51 -13.97 12.53
N ILE A 138 22.50 -12.65 12.36
CA ILE A 138 23.61 -11.79 12.80
C ILE A 138 23.76 -11.83 14.31
N ALA A 139 22.66 -11.74 15.06
CA ALA A 139 22.67 -11.80 16.50
C ALA A 139 23.20 -13.15 17.01
N ALA A 140 22.84 -14.26 16.35
CA ALA A 140 23.32 -15.59 16.70
C ALA A 140 24.83 -15.71 16.50
N ASP A 141 25.36 -15.13 15.42
CA ASP A 141 26.81 -15.13 15.17
C ASP A 141 27.57 -14.33 16.22
N GLU A 142 26.98 -13.24 16.70
CA GLU A 142 27.65 -12.43 17.74
C GLU A 142 27.68 -13.09 19.10
N GLU A 143 26.79 -14.04 19.37
CA GLU A 143 26.75 -14.77 20.64
C GLU A 143 27.79 -15.88 20.72
N GLU A 144 28.37 -16.24 19.63
CA GLU A 144 29.47 -17.20 19.59
C GLU A 144 30.82 -16.53 19.88
#